data_43f92784b69c98e4a4d98454c3ba6436
#
_entry.id   43f92784b69c98e4a4d98454c3ba6436
#
_cell.length_a   1.000
_cell.length_b   1.000
_cell.length_c   1.000
_cell.angle_alpha   90.00
_cell.angle_beta   90.00
_cell.angle_gamma   90.00
#
_symmetry.space_group_name_H-M   'P 1'
#
loop_
_entity.id
_entity.type
_entity.pdbx_description
1 polymer ?
#
loop_
_entity_poly.entity_id
_entity_poly.type
_entity_poly.pdbx_seq_one_letter_code
_entity_poly.pdbx_strand_id
1 'polypeptide(L)'
;LSPICEEAVKLAEITRNTITDNEGAREAPVLFTHGGIRSLFSNVFASSLRGEKMARGESVWSGKISESVFDSHLSIHDDGTIEGGAGSGRRDGEGRKTQRTTLIERGVLKSGIWSTRDAAEQISEGNIEYARSTGNAGRGGHQSSPYTSISNFILSSSQGSNSRDSVIEEMEDGWVVHSVMGAHTANPSSGDFSVTSSSILKVVNGEIIGALKQAGVSGNLPKAFREGVSLIEMDKPRSIWASGSVVIPDILLRNGIRINPS
;
A
#
# COMPACT_ATOMS: atom_id res chain seq x y z
N LEU A 1 27.82 11.82 4.97
CA LEU A 1 26.50 11.70 5.61
C LEU A 1 25.84 10.42 5.10
N SER A 2 25.01 9.75 5.93
CA SER A 2 24.25 8.62 5.41
C SER A 2 23.22 9.13 4.40
N PRO A 3 22.84 8.32 3.37
CA PRO A 3 21.83 8.73 2.38
C PRO A 3 20.52 9.23 3.01
N ILE A 4 20.16 8.68 4.17
CA ILE A 4 18.97 9.11 4.92
C ILE A 4 19.11 10.55 5.43
N CYS A 5 20.30 10.93 5.93
CA CYS A 5 20.54 12.30 6.38
C CYS A 5 20.53 13.29 5.21
N GLU A 6 21.07 12.90 4.07
CA GLU A 6 21.07 13.75 2.85
C GLU A 6 19.63 13.98 2.34
N GLU A 7 18.82 12.93 2.29
CA GLU A 7 17.41 13.02 1.93
C GLU A 7 16.63 13.94 2.90
N ALA A 8 16.87 13.78 4.21
CA ALA A 8 16.22 14.61 5.23
C ALA A 8 16.60 16.10 5.12
N VAL A 9 17.87 16.40 4.84
CA VAL A 9 18.33 17.80 4.62
C VAL A 9 17.71 18.36 3.36
N LYS A 10 17.72 17.64 2.23
CA LYS A 10 17.11 18.07 0.97
C LYS A 10 15.61 18.37 1.17
N LEU A 11 14.89 17.48 1.85
CA LEU A 11 13.47 17.69 2.15
C LEU A 11 13.25 18.92 3.04
N ALA A 12 14.06 19.11 4.08
CA ALA A 12 13.98 20.26 4.96
C ALA A 12 14.23 21.60 4.22
N GLU A 13 15.17 21.62 3.29
CA GLU A 13 15.45 22.78 2.44
C GLU A 13 14.27 23.13 1.53
N ILE A 14 13.69 22.15 0.85
CA ILE A 14 12.54 22.34 -0.05
C ILE A 14 11.31 22.82 0.75
N THR A 15 11.05 22.22 1.92
CA THR A 15 9.88 22.57 2.74
C THR A 15 9.96 23.95 3.40
N ARG A 16 11.14 24.58 3.42
CA ARG A 16 11.28 26.00 3.83
C ARG A 16 10.63 26.96 2.81
N ASN A 17 10.58 26.57 1.53
CA ASN A 17 9.89 27.34 0.49
C ASN A 17 8.40 27.00 0.50
N THR A 18 7.64 27.66 1.36
CA THR A 18 6.19 27.46 1.45
C THR A 18 5.48 28.25 0.37
N ILE A 19 4.64 27.56 -0.39
CA ILE A 19 3.80 28.16 -1.43
C ILE A 19 2.31 28.08 -1.07
N THR A 20 1.51 28.90 -1.73
CA THR A 20 0.04 28.83 -1.68
C THR A 20 -0.46 28.36 -3.04
N ASP A 21 -1.41 27.43 -3.03
CA ASP A 21 -2.10 26.98 -4.24
C ASP A 21 -3.59 27.32 -4.12
N ASN A 22 -4.05 28.21 -4.98
CA ASN A 22 -5.42 28.75 -4.96
C ASN A 22 -6.36 28.06 -5.98
N GLU A 23 -5.90 27.03 -6.68
CA GLU A 23 -6.70 26.38 -7.74
C GLU A 23 -7.78 25.44 -7.18
N GLY A 24 -7.80 25.23 -5.87
CA GLY A 24 -8.77 24.37 -5.20
C GLY A 24 -8.51 22.87 -5.40
N ALA A 25 -9.48 22.06 -4.97
CA ALA A 25 -9.35 20.62 -4.99
C ALA A 25 -9.43 20.06 -6.41
N ARG A 26 -8.40 19.31 -6.85
CA ARG A 26 -8.32 18.71 -8.20
C ARG A 26 -7.66 17.35 -8.20
N GLU A 27 -7.98 16.56 -9.21
CA GLU A 27 -7.26 15.33 -9.53
C GLU A 27 -5.97 15.68 -10.26
N ALA A 28 -4.88 15.03 -9.88
CA ALA A 28 -3.57 15.20 -10.47
C ALA A 28 -2.70 13.97 -10.26
N PRO A 29 -1.63 13.76 -11.04
CA PRO A 29 -0.62 12.76 -10.76
C PRO A 29 0.00 13.00 -9.37
N VAL A 30 0.16 11.92 -8.60
CA VAL A 30 0.74 11.96 -7.26
C VAL A 30 1.83 10.91 -7.13
N LEU A 31 3.04 11.39 -6.87
CA LEU A 31 4.15 10.56 -6.46
C LEU A 31 4.10 10.43 -4.93
N PHE A 32 3.71 9.27 -4.46
CA PHE A 32 3.85 8.92 -3.05
C PHE A 32 5.23 8.34 -2.79
N THR A 33 5.97 8.91 -1.85
CA THR A 33 7.13 8.18 -1.32
C THR A 33 6.65 6.96 -0.52
N HIS A 34 7.53 5.99 -0.30
CA HIS A 34 7.21 4.84 0.55
C HIS A 34 6.65 5.24 1.92
N GLY A 35 7.11 6.35 2.50
CA GLY A 35 6.56 6.94 3.74
C GLY A 35 5.12 7.44 3.60
N GLY A 36 4.79 8.02 2.44
CA GLY A 36 3.46 8.54 2.13
C GLY A 36 2.42 7.44 1.88
N ILE A 37 2.80 6.39 1.15
CA ILE A 37 1.84 5.37 0.71
C ILE A 37 1.67 4.20 1.68
N ARG A 38 2.68 3.83 2.46
CA ARG A 38 2.71 2.59 3.26
C ARG A 38 1.50 2.37 4.15
N SER A 39 1.07 3.43 4.86
CA SER A 39 -0.04 3.34 5.80
C SER A 39 -1.39 3.19 5.08
N LEU A 40 -1.60 3.89 3.97
CA LEU A 40 -2.76 3.71 3.11
C LEU A 40 -2.77 2.30 2.50
N PHE A 41 -1.65 1.88 1.93
CA PHE A 41 -1.49 0.56 1.32
C PHE A 41 -1.77 -0.56 2.33
N SER A 42 -1.22 -0.48 3.53
CA SER A 42 -1.46 -1.44 4.60
C SER A 42 -2.92 -1.43 5.06
N ASN A 43 -3.49 -0.27 5.38
CA ASN A 43 -4.86 -0.19 5.91
C ASN A 43 -5.92 -0.61 4.89
N VAL A 44 -5.72 -0.28 3.62
CA VAL A 44 -6.66 -0.65 2.55
C VAL A 44 -6.40 -2.08 2.08
N PHE A 45 -5.21 -2.37 1.53
CA PHE A 45 -4.99 -3.64 0.82
C PHE A 45 -4.70 -4.81 1.75
N ALA A 46 -3.84 -4.66 2.77
CA ALA A 46 -3.58 -5.76 3.68
C ALA A 46 -4.84 -6.15 4.49
N SER A 47 -5.72 -5.19 4.76
CA SER A 47 -7.01 -5.45 5.41
C SER A 47 -8.02 -6.09 4.47
N SER A 48 -8.16 -5.58 3.23
CA SER A 48 -9.15 -6.08 2.27
C SER A 48 -8.80 -7.42 1.63
N LEU A 49 -7.51 -7.80 1.59
CA LEU A 49 -7.05 -9.10 1.08
C LEU A 49 -7.07 -10.23 2.14
N ARG A 50 -7.67 -9.98 3.29
CA ARG A 50 -7.96 -11.03 4.27
C ARG A 50 -9.13 -11.87 3.78
N GLY A 51 -8.92 -13.18 3.73
CA GLY A 51 -9.87 -14.10 3.12
C GLY A 51 -11.24 -14.13 3.79
N GLU A 52 -11.29 -14.03 5.14
CA GLU A 52 -12.55 -13.98 5.87
C GLU A 52 -13.39 -12.75 5.52
N LYS A 53 -12.75 -11.59 5.26
CA LYS A 53 -13.46 -10.41 4.80
C LYS A 53 -13.99 -10.56 3.38
N MET A 54 -13.19 -11.17 2.51
CA MET A 54 -13.62 -11.47 1.15
C MET A 54 -14.82 -12.43 1.14
N ALA A 55 -14.80 -13.46 1.97
CA ALA A 55 -15.88 -14.46 2.09
C ALA A 55 -17.18 -13.83 2.61
N ARG A 56 -17.10 -12.92 3.57
CA ARG A 56 -18.28 -12.22 4.13
C ARG A 56 -18.84 -11.09 3.26
N GLY A 57 -18.20 -10.76 2.13
CA GLY A 57 -18.60 -9.59 1.33
C GLY A 57 -18.14 -8.24 1.90
N GLU A 58 -17.24 -8.23 2.87
CA GLU A 58 -16.73 -7.05 3.57
C GLU A 58 -15.48 -6.44 2.90
N SER A 59 -15.13 -6.92 1.72
CA SER A 59 -13.95 -6.49 0.97
C SER A 59 -14.32 -6.00 -0.41
N VAL A 60 -13.61 -4.99 -0.90
CA VAL A 60 -13.67 -4.54 -2.31
C VAL A 60 -13.33 -5.67 -3.30
N TRP A 61 -12.69 -6.74 -2.83
CA TRP A 61 -12.28 -7.93 -3.61
C TRP A 61 -13.25 -9.10 -3.52
N SER A 62 -14.35 -8.98 -2.78
CA SER A 62 -15.34 -10.05 -2.63
C SER A 62 -15.90 -10.47 -3.99
N GLY A 63 -15.88 -11.75 -4.29
CA GLY A 63 -16.35 -12.33 -5.55
C GLY A 63 -15.43 -12.10 -6.76
N LYS A 64 -14.27 -11.45 -6.60
CA LYS A 64 -13.40 -11.04 -7.72
C LYS A 64 -12.18 -11.93 -7.95
N ILE A 65 -12.13 -13.11 -7.36
CA ILE A 65 -11.06 -14.08 -7.65
C ILE A 65 -11.01 -14.35 -9.16
N SER A 66 -9.81 -14.31 -9.73
CA SER A 66 -9.51 -14.44 -11.16
C SER A 66 -9.84 -13.20 -12.02
N GLU A 67 -10.35 -12.11 -11.44
CA GLU A 67 -10.55 -10.86 -12.16
C GLU A 67 -9.27 -10.00 -12.19
N SER A 68 -9.15 -9.17 -13.23
CA SER A 68 -8.14 -8.12 -13.31
C SER A 68 -8.55 -6.96 -12.41
N VAL A 69 -7.75 -6.68 -11.40
CA VAL A 69 -8.04 -5.70 -10.34
C VAL A 69 -6.99 -4.58 -10.25
N PHE A 70 -5.78 -4.84 -10.75
CA PHE A 70 -4.66 -3.90 -10.78
C PHE A 70 -4.08 -3.77 -12.20
N ASP A 71 -3.18 -2.83 -12.37
CA ASP A 71 -2.36 -2.73 -13.58
C ASP A 71 -1.60 -4.04 -13.82
N SER A 72 -1.56 -4.48 -15.07
CA SER A 72 -1.10 -5.81 -15.49
C SER A 72 0.36 -6.12 -15.19
N HIS A 73 1.17 -5.11 -14.87
CA HIS A 73 2.56 -5.31 -14.45
C HIS A 73 2.74 -5.45 -12.94
N LEU A 74 1.69 -5.20 -12.13
CA LEU A 74 1.76 -5.22 -10.68
C LEU A 74 1.45 -6.60 -10.10
N SER A 75 2.18 -6.96 -9.06
CA SER A 75 1.93 -8.18 -8.28
C SER A 75 2.06 -7.90 -6.78
N ILE A 76 1.22 -8.57 -5.99
CA ILE A 76 1.27 -8.55 -4.52
C ILE A 76 1.47 -9.97 -4.01
N HIS A 77 2.45 -10.11 -3.12
CA HIS A 77 2.71 -11.35 -2.39
C HIS A 77 2.74 -11.09 -0.90
N ASP A 78 2.34 -12.08 -0.10
CA ASP A 78 2.69 -12.14 1.31
C ASP A 78 3.67 -13.29 1.52
N ASP A 79 4.85 -13.01 2.10
CA ASP A 79 5.92 -13.98 2.20
C ASP A 79 6.52 -14.02 3.61
N GLY A 80 6.12 -15.02 4.40
CA GLY A 80 6.66 -15.26 5.74
C GLY A 80 8.02 -15.97 5.77
N THR A 81 8.62 -16.25 4.60
CA THR A 81 9.86 -17.04 4.49
C THR A 81 11.10 -16.20 4.16
N ILE A 82 10.96 -14.89 3.97
CA ILE A 82 12.07 -14.00 3.61
C ILE A 82 13.10 -13.99 4.73
N GLU A 83 14.36 -14.29 4.38
CA GLU A 83 15.47 -14.22 5.33
C GLU A 83 15.66 -12.78 5.83
N GLY A 84 15.67 -12.60 7.16
CA GLY A 84 15.78 -11.28 7.78
C GLY A 84 14.56 -10.39 7.65
N GLY A 85 13.46 -10.86 7.04
CA GLY A 85 12.20 -10.10 6.94
C GLY A 85 11.58 -9.87 8.31
N ALA A 86 11.09 -8.64 8.57
CA ALA A 86 10.56 -8.23 9.88
C ALA A 86 9.31 -9.02 10.31
N GLY A 87 8.52 -9.52 9.34
CA GLY A 87 7.36 -10.37 9.57
C GLY A 87 7.63 -11.87 9.34
N SER A 88 8.89 -12.26 9.14
CA SER A 88 9.24 -13.65 8.84
C SER A 88 9.29 -14.53 10.09
N GLY A 89 8.89 -15.79 9.89
CA GLY A 89 8.96 -16.81 10.92
C GLY A 89 8.79 -18.20 10.32
N ARG A 90 9.31 -19.23 10.96
CA ARG A 90 9.14 -20.62 10.47
C ARG A 90 7.71 -21.10 10.57
N ARG A 91 6.95 -20.56 11.52
CA ARG A 91 5.55 -20.91 11.81
C ARG A 91 4.77 -19.66 12.19
N ASP A 92 3.52 -19.67 11.85
CA ASP A 92 2.56 -18.64 12.21
C ASP A 92 2.02 -18.79 13.66
N GLY A 93 1.11 -17.95 14.08
CA GLY A 93 0.49 -17.94 15.41
C GLY A 93 -0.34 -19.19 15.75
N GLU A 94 -0.63 -20.06 14.78
CA GLU A 94 -1.30 -21.36 14.96
C GLU A 94 -0.35 -22.53 14.81
N GLY A 95 0.96 -22.29 14.64
CA GLY A 95 1.97 -23.32 14.44
C GLY A 95 2.02 -23.88 13.01
N ARG A 96 1.30 -23.30 12.05
CA ARG A 96 1.38 -23.65 10.64
C ARG A 96 2.68 -23.13 10.05
N LYS A 97 3.23 -23.88 9.08
CA LYS A 97 4.39 -23.44 8.32
C LYS A 97 4.04 -22.19 7.54
N THR A 98 4.86 -21.15 7.68
CA THR A 98 4.74 -19.96 6.84
C THR A 98 5.15 -20.25 5.40
N GLN A 99 4.63 -19.50 4.46
CA GLN A 99 4.90 -19.69 3.04
C GLN A 99 4.84 -18.35 2.30
N ARG A 100 5.23 -18.37 1.03
CA ARG A 100 4.93 -17.30 0.09
C ARG A 100 3.56 -17.55 -0.53
N THR A 101 2.67 -16.57 -0.41
CA THR A 101 1.31 -16.59 -0.96
C THR A 101 1.18 -15.48 -1.99
N THR A 102 0.84 -15.84 -3.22
CA THR A 102 0.53 -14.88 -4.28
C THR A 102 -0.92 -14.42 -4.13
N LEU A 103 -1.11 -13.13 -3.91
CA LEU A 103 -2.42 -12.51 -3.71
C LEU A 103 -2.93 -11.89 -5.02
N ILE A 104 -2.08 -11.11 -5.66
CA ILE A 104 -2.32 -10.53 -6.99
C ILE A 104 -1.12 -10.88 -7.86
N GLU A 105 -1.35 -11.41 -9.05
CA GLU A 105 -0.32 -11.75 -10.01
C GLU A 105 -0.61 -11.08 -11.34
N ARG A 106 0.29 -10.21 -11.77
CA ARG A 106 0.14 -9.45 -13.03
C ARG A 106 -1.25 -8.80 -13.14
N GLY A 107 -1.65 -8.09 -12.09
CA GLY A 107 -2.94 -7.42 -12.00
C GLY A 107 -4.13 -8.32 -11.67
N VAL A 108 -4.00 -9.65 -11.71
CA VAL A 108 -5.11 -10.60 -11.50
C VAL A 108 -5.17 -11.06 -10.06
N LEU A 109 -6.32 -10.94 -9.40
CA LEU A 109 -6.54 -11.43 -8.04
C LEU A 109 -6.55 -12.97 -8.01
N LYS A 110 -5.66 -13.55 -7.20
CA LYS A 110 -5.49 -15.02 -7.08
C LYS A 110 -6.03 -15.59 -5.78
N SER A 111 -5.80 -14.88 -4.67
CA SER A 111 -6.14 -15.40 -3.34
C SER A 111 -6.27 -14.27 -2.32
N GLY A 112 -6.85 -14.57 -1.17
CA GLY A 112 -6.67 -13.85 0.09
C GLY A 112 -5.69 -14.59 1.00
N ILE A 113 -5.28 -13.94 2.09
CA ILE A 113 -4.53 -14.59 3.19
C ILE A 113 -5.51 -15.17 4.21
N TRP A 114 -5.11 -16.29 4.84
CA TRP A 114 -5.97 -17.05 5.76
C TRP A 114 -5.22 -17.57 6.98
N SER A 115 -5.82 -17.46 8.16
CA SER A 115 -5.51 -18.30 9.31
C SER A 115 -6.27 -19.64 9.19
N THR A 116 -5.89 -20.66 9.95
CA THR A 116 -6.65 -21.93 10.01
C THR A 116 -8.03 -21.70 10.62
N ARG A 117 -8.08 -20.91 11.68
CA ARG A 117 -9.32 -20.59 12.40
C ARG A 117 -10.31 -19.89 11.47
N ASP A 118 -9.90 -18.78 10.84
CA ASP A 118 -10.83 -18.01 10.03
C ASP A 118 -11.28 -18.79 8.79
N ALA A 119 -10.42 -19.62 8.20
CA ALA A 119 -10.79 -20.52 7.12
C ALA A 119 -11.87 -21.52 7.55
N ALA A 120 -11.68 -22.18 8.71
CA ALA A 120 -12.65 -23.14 9.23
C ALA A 120 -13.99 -22.47 9.61
N GLU A 121 -13.95 -21.28 10.20
CA GLU A 121 -15.13 -20.50 10.56
C GLU A 121 -15.96 -20.17 9.31
N GLN A 122 -15.34 -19.61 8.26
CA GLN A 122 -16.06 -19.22 7.04
C GLN A 122 -16.64 -20.42 6.26
N ILE A 123 -16.00 -21.59 6.32
CA ILE A 123 -16.55 -22.84 5.77
C ILE A 123 -17.76 -23.27 6.60
N SER A 124 -17.66 -23.27 7.93
CA SER A 124 -18.75 -23.71 8.83
C SER A 124 -19.98 -22.79 8.76
N GLU A 125 -19.79 -21.50 8.47
CA GLU A 125 -20.86 -20.54 8.25
C GLU A 125 -21.46 -20.59 6.84
N GLY A 126 -20.90 -21.38 5.93
CA GLY A 126 -21.37 -21.52 4.55
C GLY A 126 -21.04 -20.32 3.63
N ASN A 127 -20.14 -19.44 4.08
CA ASN A 127 -19.75 -18.26 3.30
C ASN A 127 -18.80 -18.62 2.13
N ILE A 128 -18.10 -19.75 2.23
CA ILE A 128 -17.21 -20.28 1.21
C ILE A 128 -17.17 -21.82 1.29
N GLU A 129 -17.09 -22.50 0.15
CA GLU A 129 -17.03 -23.96 0.11
C GLU A 129 -15.69 -24.52 0.59
N TYR A 130 -14.61 -23.82 0.28
CA TYR A 130 -13.25 -24.26 0.59
C TYR A 130 -12.31 -23.09 0.86
N ALA A 131 -11.59 -23.17 1.97
CA ALA A 131 -10.46 -22.34 2.30
C ALA A 131 -9.42 -23.14 3.09
N ARG A 132 -8.17 -22.72 3.03
CA ARG A 132 -7.09 -23.31 3.84
C ARG A 132 -6.15 -22.22 4.32
N SER A 133 -5.52 -22.48 5.46
CA SER A 133 -4.48 -21.59 5.99
C SER A 133 -3.36 -21.35 4.97
N THR A 134 -2.97 -20.09 4.84
CA THR A 134 -1.80 -19.66 4.09
C THR A 134 -0.56 -19.45 4.98
N GLY A 135 -0.63 -19.90 6.26
CA GLY A 135 0.42 -19.65 7.23
C GLY A 135 0.47 -18.19 7.72
N ASN A 136 -0.70 -17.58 7.79
CA ASN A 136 -0.88 -16.15 8.07
C ASN A 136 -1.67 -15.89 9.36
N ALA A 137 -1.47 -16.69 10.39
CA ALA A 137 -2.07 -16.43 11.69
C ALA A 137 -1.19 -15.53 12.55
N GLY A 138 -1.75 -14.43 13.05
CA GLY A 138 -1.19 -13.59 14.09
C GLY A 138 -1.78 -13.91 15.46
N ARG A 139 -1.09 -13.51 16.54
CA ARG A 139 -1.59 -13.53 17.92
C ARG A 139 -1.14 -12.28 18.66
N GLY A 140 -2.04 -11.65 19.40
CA GLY A 140 -1.71 -10.56 20.31
C GLY A 140 -0.99 -11.00 21.59
N GLY A 141 -0.98 -12.32 21.88
CA GLY A 141 -0.35 -12.95 23.03
C GLY A 141 -0.79 -14.41 23.17
N HIS A 142 -0.21 -15.15 24.11
CA HIS A 142 -0.49 -16.59 24.28
C HIS A 142 -1.94 -16.91 24.67
N GLN A 143 -2.64 -15.96 25.31
CA GLN A 143 -4.04 -16.10 25.70
C GLN A 143 -5.04 -15.57 24.65
N SER A 144 -4.55 -14.86 23.61
CA SER A 144 -5.43 -14.32 22.58
C SER A 144 -5.75 -15.35 21.49
N SER A 145 -6.96 -15.27 20.94
CA SER A 145 -7.33 -16.05 19.78
C SER A 145 -6.47 -15.66 18.57
N PRO A 146 -6.09 -16.61 17.72
CA PRO A 146 -5.42 -16.31 16.46
C PRO A 146 -6.37 -15.53 15.53
N TYR A 147 -5.78 -14.73 14.66
CA TYR A 147 -6.48 -13.95 13.63
C TYR A 147 -5.63 -13.90 12.35
N THR A 148 -6.25 -13.70 11.21
CA THR A 148 -5.52 -13.56 9.95
C THR A 148 -4.72 -12.25 9.93
N SER A 149 -3.41 -12.35 9.63
CA SER A 149 -2.47 -11.23 9.61
C SER A 149 -1.45 -11.39 8.48
N ILE A 150 -0.98 -10.28 7.93
CA ILE A 150 0.14 -10.28 6.99
C ILE A 150 1.43 -10.70 7.68
N SER A 151 2.36 -11.28 6.92
CA SER A 151 3.77 -11.47 7.30
C SER A 151 4.66 -10.40 6.68
N ASN A 152 5.16 -10.58 5.47
CA ASN A 152 5.79 -9.52 4.71
C ASN A 152 4.98 -9.30 3.43
N PHE A 153 4.26 -8.19 3.39
CA PHE A 153 3.34 -7.81 2.33
C PHE A 153 4.08 -6.96 1.30
N ILE A 154 4.30 -7.51 0.11
CA ILE A 154 5.25 -7.01 -0.87
C ILE A 154 4.52 -6.61 -2.14
N LEU A 155 4.72 -5.35 -2.57
CA LEU A 155 4.35 -4.90 -3.90
C LEU A 155 5.55 -4.98 -4.84
N SER A 156 5.35 -5.54 -6.02
CA SER A 156 6.37 -5.68 -7.07
C SER A 156 5.81 -5.37 -8.45
N SER A 157 6.69 -5.09 -9.40
CA SER A 157 6.35 -4.86 -10.80
C SER A 157 7.22 -5.72 -11.71
N SER A 158 6.67 -6.14 -12.84
CA SER A 158 7.43 -6.75 -13.94
C SER A 158 8.04 -5.72 -14.90
N GLN A 159 7.68 -4.45 -14.77
CA GLN A 159 8.32 -3.35 -15.48
C GLN A 159 9.62 -2.92 -14.77
N GLY A 160 10.52 -2.28 -15.52
CA GLY A 160 11.72 -1.68 -14.96
C GLY A 160 11.39 -0.57 -13.95
N SER A 161 12.38 -0.24 -13.14
CA SER A 161 12.29 0.83 -12.15
C SER A 161 12.89 2.12 -12.71
N ASN A 162 12.15 3.21 -12.61
CA ASN A 162 12.62 4.55 -12.94
C ASN A 162 13.25 5.21 -11.71
N SER A 163 14.09 6.23 -11.90
CA SER A 163 14.55 7.07 -10.81
C SER A 163 13.45 8.04 -10.39
N ARG A 164 13.49 8.52 -9.13
CA ARG A 164 12.54 9.52 -8.64
C ARG A 164 12.62 10.81 -9.46
N ASP A 165 13.83 11.26 -9.78
CA ASP A 165 14.04 12.52 -10.52
C ASP A 165 13.47 12.42 -11.94
N SER A 166 13.71 11.32 -12.67
CA SER A 166 13.13 11.13 -14.01
C SER A 166 11.60 11.08 -14.00
N VAL A 167 11.01 10.50 -12.96
CA VAL A 167 9.55 10.43 -12.82
C VAL A 167 8.94 11.80 -12.52
N ILE A 168 9.63 12.64 -11.75
CA ILE A 168 9.20 14.03 -11.48
C ILE A 168 9.26 14.85 -12.76
N GLU A 169 10.33 14.71 -13.56
CA GLU A 169 10.46 15.37 -14.87
C GLU A 169 9.32 14.95 -15.82
N GLU A 170 9.05 13.64 -15.94
CA GLU A 170 7.98 13.11 -16.79
C GLU A 170 6.55 13.45 -16.30
N MET A 171 6.39 13.74 -15.02
CA MET A 171 5.07 14.03 -14.44
C MET A 171 4.51 15.38 -14.90
N GLU A 172 5.37 16.30 -15.37
CA GLU A 172 5.05 17.67 -15.72
C GLU A 172 4.43 18.44 -14.54
N ASP A 173 3.12 18.30 -14.32
CA ASP A 173 2.40 18.90 -13.20
C ASP A 173 1.84 17.84 -12.27
N GLY A 174 2.01 18.03 -10.96
CA GLY A 174 1.53 17.08 -9.97
C GLY A 174 2.03 17.37 -8.55
N TRP A 175 2.08 16.30 -7.74
CA TRP A 175 2.40 16.41 -6.32
C TRP A 175 3.33 15.27 -5.87
N VAL A 176 4.21 15.59 -4.91
CA VAL A 176 4.98 14.56 -4.17
C VAL A 176 4.49 14.55 -2.73
N VAL A 177 4.01 13.40 -2.26
CA VAL A 177 3.47 13.20 -0.90
C VAL A 177 4.43 12.34 -0.10
N HIS A 178 5.08 12.93 0.91
CA HIS A 178 6.06 12.23 1.75
C HIS A 178 5.45 11.53 2.97
N SER A 179 4.33 12.05 3.49
CA SER A 179 3.66 11.45 4.64
C SER A 179 2.17 11.78 4.63
N VAL A 180 1.38 10.90 5.22
CA VAL A 180 -0.05 11.12 5.42
C VAL A 180 -0.44 10.82 6.87
N MET A 181 -1.43 11.53 7.38
CA MET A 181 -2.05 11.33 8.69
C MET A 181 -3.51 10.91 8.51
N GLY A 182 -3.99 9.99 9.36
CA GLY A 182 -5.37 9.54 9.31
C GLY A 182 -5.62 8.30 8.43
N ALA A 183 -4.59 7.64 7.89
CA ALA A 183 -4.75 6.48 7.02
C ALA A 183 -5.55 5.31 7.63
N HIS A 184 -5.64 5.23 8.96
CA HIS A 184 -6.46 4.24 9.68
C HIS A 184 -7.96 4.45 9.51
N THR A 185 -8.40 5.61 9.02
CA THR A 185 -9.81 5.92 8.71
C THR A 185 -10.21 5.51 7.29
N ALA A 186 -9.27 5.05 6.48
CA ALA A 186 -9.57 4.54 5.15
C ALA A 186 -10.54 3.34 5.22
N ASN A 187 -11.44 3.25 4.27
CA ASN A 187 -12.44 2.19 4.21
C ASN A 187 -11.91 0.97 3.42
N PRO A 188 -11.57 -0.15 4.05
CA PRO A 188 -11.06 -1.32 3.34
C PRO A 188 -12.12 -2.04 2.49
N SER A 189 -13.42 -1.80 2.74
CA SER A 189 -14.51 -2.43 1.98
C SER A 189 -14.77 -1.76 0.64
N SER A 190 -14.52 -0.45 0.53
CA SER A 190 -14.63 0.30 -0.73
C SER A 190 -13.28 0.73 -1.31
N GLY A 191 -12.26 0.84 -0.47
CA GLY A 191 -10.95 1.38 -0.83
C GLY A 191 -10.88 2.90 -0.84
N ASP A 192 -11.94 3.59 -0.41
CA ASP A 192 -11.96 5.04 -0.32
C ASP A 192 -11.12 5.53 0.86
N PHE A 193 -10.45 6.65 0.68
CA PHE A 193 -9.71 7.30 1.73
C PHE A 193 -9.79 8.83 1.62
N SER A 194 -9.68 9.48 2.77
CA SER A 194 -9.50 10.92 2.89
C SER A 194 -8.58 11.18 4.07
N VAL A 195 -7.39 11.69 3.78
CA VAL A 195 -6.32 11.88 4.75
C VAL A 195 -5.73 13.28 4.61
N THR A 196 -4.90 13.67 5.57
CA THR A 196 -4.19 14.95 5.52
C THR A 196 -2.69 14.69 5.34
N SER A 197 -2.04 15.52 4.54
CA SER A 197 -0.58 15.59 4.44
C SER A 197 -0.07 16.96 4.87
N SER A 198 0.95 16.96 5.71
CA SER A 198 1.73 18.15 6.08
C SER A 198 3.12 18.17 5.42
N SER A 199 3.38 17.21 4.54
CA SER A 199 4.64 17.08 3.78
C SER A 199 4.30 16.75 2.32
N ILE A 200 3.86 17.79 1.61
CA ILE A 200 3.42 17.70 0.22
C ILE A 200 4.12 18.78 -0.60
N LEU A 201 4.75 18.38 -1.72
CA LEU A 201 5.48 19.26 -2.60
C LEU A 201 4.73 19.42 -3.92
N LYS A 202 4.70 20.63 -4.47
CA LYS A 202 4.11 20.92 -5.77
C LYS A 202 5.16 20.75 -6.87
N VAL A 203 4.79 20.06 -7.93
CA VAL A 203 5.57 19.92 -9.17
C VAL A 203 4.88 20.74 -10.25
N VAL A 204 5.66 21.52 -10.99
CA VAL A 204 5.22 22.30 -12.15
C VAL A 204 6.29 22.20 -13.23
N ASN A 205 5.93 21.87 -14.46
CA ASN A 205 6.85 21.64 -15.57
C ASN A 205 8.03 20.71 -15.23
N GLY A 206 7.77 19.64 -14.46
CA GLY A 206 8.77 18.67 -14.05
C GLY A 206 9.72 19.12 -12.93
N GLU A 207 9.46 20.24 -12.28
CA GLU A 207 10.31 20.76 -11.21
C GLU A 207 9.51 20.95 -9.90
N ILE A 208 10.14 20.65 -8.77
CA ILE A 208 9.54 20.92 -7.45
C ILE A 208 9.70 22.40 -7.15
N ILE A 209 8.59 23.14 -7.11
CA ILE A 209 8.58 24.60 -6.91
C ILE A 209 8.41 25.02 -5.45
N GLY A 210 8.00 24.13 -4.56
CA GLY A 210 7.85 24.41 -3.13
C GLY A 210 6.90 23.44 -2.43
N ALA A 211 6.60 23.72 -1.17
CA ALA A 211 5.77 22.89 -0.30
C ALA A 211 4.49 23.62 0.14
N LEU A 212 3.38 22.89 0.21
CA LEU A 212 2.19 23.35 0.93
C LEU A 212 2.35 23.08 2.43
N LYS A 213 1.81 23.97 3.26
CA LYS A 213 1.76 23.75 4.72
C LYS A 213 0.93 22.53 5.08
N GLN A 214 -0.18 22.34 4.36
CA GLN A 214 -1.10 21.25 4.54
C GLN A 214 -1.93 21.06 3.28
N ALA A 215 -2.34 19.81 3.02
CA ALA A 215 -3.34 19.52 2.00
C ALA A 215 -4.16 18.27 2.37
N GLY A 216 -5.41 18.26 1.95
CA GLY A 216 -6.22 17.06 1.91
C GLY A 216 -5.79 16.16 0.75
N VAL A 217 -5.68 14.86 0.99
CA VAL A 217 -5.38 13.84 -0.03
C VAL A 217 -6.49 12.79 0.02
N SER A 218 -7.24 12.65 -1.05
CA SER A 218 -8.37 11.73 -1.10
C SER A 218 -8.44 10.97 -2.41
N GLY A 219 -9.13 9.83 -2.39
CA GLY A 219 -9.30 9.03 -3.59
C GLY A 219 -9.82 7.63 -3.28
N ASN A 220 -9.77 6.78 -4.30
CA ASN A 220 -10.07 5.35 -4.17
C ASN A 220 -8.83 4.56 -4.58
N LEU A 221 -8.18 3.91 -3.61
CA LEU A 221 -6.89 3.27 -3.84
C LEU A 221 -6.97 2.10 -4.85
N PRO A 222 -7.95 1.18 -4.79
CA PRO A 222 -8.15 0.15 -5.81
C PRO A 222 -8.30 0.70 -7.23
N LYS A 223 -9.01 1.82 -7.42
CA LYS A 223 -9.16 2.45 -8.73
C LYS A 223 -7.84 3.05 -9.21
N ALA A 224 -7.11 3.73 -8.32
CA ALA A 224 -5.82 4.33 -8.64
C ALA A 224 -4.75 3.30 -9.03
N PHE A 225 -4.89 2.05 -8.55
CA PHE A 225 -3.96 0.95 -8.89
C PHE A 225 -4.35 0.18 -10.17
N ARG A 226 -5.45 0.50 -10.83
CA ARG A 226 -5.89 -0.20 -12.05
C ARG A 226 -5.07 0.11 -13.29
N GLU A 227 -4.59 1.35 -13.40
CA GLU A 227 -3.85 1.80 -14.58
C GLU A 227 -3.03 3.06 -14.27
N GLY A 228 -1.93 3.23 -15.01
CA GLY A 228 -1.08 4.40 -14.88
C GLY A 228 -0.25 4.41 -13.60
N VAL A 229 0.11 3.24 -13.09
CA VAL A 229 0.98 3.08 -11.91
C VAL A 229 2.42 2.91 -12.35
N SER A 230 3.36 3.58 -11.67
CA SER A 230 4.78 3.33 -11.83
C SER A 230 5.43 3.11 -10.47
N LEU A 231 6.19 2.02 -10.33
CA LEU A 231 7.02 1.76 -9.15
C LEU A 231 8.42 2.34 -9.38
N ILE A 232 8.98 2.98 -8.34
CA ILE A 232 10.17 3.80 -8.43
C ILE A 232 11.22 3.26 -7.47
N GLU A 233 12.48 3.18 -7.92
CA GLU A 233 13.62 2.70 -7.12
C GLU A 233 13.37 1.35 -6.44
N MET A 234 12.83 0.37 -7.17
CA MET A 234 12.50 -0.97 -6.65
C MET A 234 13.72 -1.76 -6.14
N ASP A 235 14.92 -1.40 -6.55
CA ASP A 235 16.20 -1.95 -6.08
C ASP A 235 16.55 -1.57 -4.64
N LYS A 236 15.82 -0.61 -4.07
CA LYS A 236 15.96 -0.13 -2.69
C LYS A 236 14.65 -0.30 -1.89
N PRO A 237 14.08 -1.51 -1.82
CA PRO A 237 12.83 -1.71 -1.11
C PRO A 237 13.04 -1.40 0.38
N ARG A 238 12.17 -0.55 0.93
CA ARG A 238 12.20 -0.22 2.36
C ARG A 238 11.12 -1.03 3.08
N SER A 239 11.56 -1.96 3.91
CA SER A 239 10.67 -2.67 4.82
C SER A 239 10.33 -1.78 6.02
N ILE A 240 9.04 -1.62 6.30
CA ILE A 240 8.59 -0.83 7.44
C ILE A 240 7.54 -1.63 8.22
N TRP A 241 7.80 -1.76 9.51
CA TRP A 241 6.92 -2.47 10.41
C TRP A 241 5.64 -1.65 10.71
N ALA A 242 4.47 -2.25 10.46
CA ALA A 242 3.18 -1.76 10.94
C ALA A 242 2.17 -2.92 10.94
N SER A 243 2.00 -3.61 12.08
CA SER A 243 1.13 -4.79 12.22
C SER A 243 1.47 -5.92 11.22
N GLY A 244 2.74 -6.11 10.95
CA GLY A 244 3.34 -6.89 9.89
C GLY A 244 4.33 -6.04 9.10
N SER A 245 5.11 -6.63 8.23
CA SER A 245 6.05 -5.93 7.37
C SER A 245 5.40 -5.56 6.03
N VAL A 246 5.51 -4.31 5.62
CA VAL A 246 5.09 -3.85 4.29
C VAL A 246 6.34 -3.43 3.52
N VAL A 247 6.58 -4.09 2.40
CA VAL A 247 7.70 -3.80 1.50
C VAL A 247 7.14 -3.13 0.25
N ILE A 248 7.33 -1.82 0.17
CA ILE A 248 6.75 -1.00 -0.89
C ILE A 248 7.76 0.07 -1.33
N PRO A 249 7.98 0.24 -2.65
CA PRO A 249 8.79 1.33 -3.17
C PRO A 249 8.00 2.65 -3.19
N ASP A 250 8.61 3.71 -3.69
CA ASP A 250 7.88 4.92 -4.07
C ASP A 250 6.96 4.60 -5.26
N ILE A 251 5.81 5.27 -5.33
CA ILE A 251 4.76 4.95 -6.31
C ILE A 251 4.23 6.23 -6.94
N LEU A 252 4.26 6.32 -8.26
CA LEU A 252 3.50 7.29 -9.01
C LEU A 252 2.11 6.71 -9.33
N LEU A 253 1.06 7.40 -8.92
CA LEU A 253 -0.33 7.18 -9.32
C LEU A 253 -0.75 8.34 -10.22
N ARG A 254 -1.05 8.05 -11.49
CA ARG A 254 -1.40 9.10 -12.47
C ARG A 254 -2.85 9.53 -12.39
N ASN A 255 -3.72 8.68 -11.83
CA ASN A 255 -5.17 8.88 -11.81
C ASN A 255 -5.75 8.52 -10.43
N GLY A 256 -6.96 9.01 -10.15
CA GLY A 256 -7.76 8.58 -9.00
C GLY A 256 -7.38 9.20 -7.66
N ILE A 257 -6.45 10.15 -7.63
CA ILE A 257 -6.04 10.88 -6.43
C ILE A 257 -6.37 12.36 -6.58
N ARG A 258 -7.06 12.89 -5.58
CA ARG A 258 -7.45 14.29 -5.50
C ARG A 258 -6.69 14.99 -4.39
N ILE A 259 -6.06 16.09 -4.72
CA ILE A 259 -5.38 16.98 -3.76
C ILE A 259 -6.26 18.20 -3.52
N ASN A 260 -6.46 18.55 -2.26
CA ASN A 260 -7.17 19.75 -1.81
C ASN A 260 -6.21 20.62 -1.02
N PRO A 261 -5.57 21.61 -1.65
CA PRO A 261 -4.71 22.59 -0.98
C PRO A 261 -5.51 23.35 0.09
N SER A 262 -4.85 23.67 1.22
CA SER A 262 -5.44 24.41 2.33
C SER A 262 -4.54 25.59 2.74
#